data_02c4a77ea4cd683db319755d87ff0d0e
#
_entry.id   02c4a77ea4cd683db319755d87ff0d0e
#
_cell.length_a   1.000
_cell.length_b   1.000
_cell.length_c   1.000
_cell.angle_alpha   90.00
_cell.angle_beta   90.00
_cell.angle_gamma   90.00
#
_symmetry.space_group_name_H-M   'P 1'
#
loop_
_entity.id
_entity.type
_entity.pdbx_description
1 polymer ?
#
loop_
_entity_poly.entity_id
_entity_poly.type
_entity_poly.pdbx_seq_one_letter_code
_entity_poly.pdbx_strand_id
1 'polypeptide(L)'
;MAVDSKGRLYCGDEGGQGIFRITLSSEEPVIEKVPVPVSGAQGLLWAFDSLYACTNGGKPGSGLYRITDSDGDDVLDKVQDMRKFKGGGEHGPHAVSLSPDGKHLYIIGGNHTAVPEPESSALKMNYAEDQLLPRMPDARGHARNIKAPGGWIARTDPDGKSFHLYSAGFRNQYDIAFNKDGEMFTYDSDMEWDRGTPWYRPTRIYHVTSGSEFGWRTGTGKFPEWYPDVLPPTLDIGPGCPTGVMSGLGSKFPAKYQDAIYAFDWTYGTIYAIHMTQDGASYSAEKEEFVTGVPLNVTDGVIGKDG
;
A
#
# COMPACT_ATOMS: atom_id res chain seq x y z
N MET A 1 -4.99 0.87 9.09
CA MET A 1 -6.18 1.05 10.00
C MET A 1 -7.46 0.91 9.22
N ALA A 2 -8.60 0.57 9.87
CA ALA A 2 -9.93 0.52 9.23
C ALA A 2 -11.01 1.04 10.17
N VAL A 3 -12.10 1.57 9.61
CA VAL A 3 -13.28 2.02 10.39
C VAL A 3 -14.49 1.21 9.92
N ASP A 4 -15.21 0.61 10.87
CA ASP A 4 -16.41 -0.16 10.56
C ASP A 4 -17.67 0.71 10.38
N SER A 5 -18.78 0.06 10.01
CA SER A 5 -20.08 0.73 9.82
C SER A 5 -20.62 1.40 11.08
N LYS A 6 -20.14 1.00 12.25
CA LYS A 6 -20.50 1.61 13.55
C LYS A 6 -19.57 2.77 13.95
N GLY A 7 -18.50 3.02 13.19
CA GLY A 7 -17.51 4.06 13.46
C GLY A 7 -16.41 3.65 14.43
N ARG A 8 -16.23 2.35 14.67
CA ARG A 8 -15.14 1.84 15.50
C ARG A 8 -13.89 1.65 14.67
N LEU A 9 -12.74 1.99 15.24
CA LEU A 9 -11.44 1.88 14.61
C LEU A 9 -10.84 0.50 14.86
N TYR A 10 -10.26 -0.10 13.84
CA TYR A 10 -9.43 -1.29 13.93
C TYR A 10 -7.97 -0.95 13.64
N CYS A 11 -7.08 -1.44 14.49
CA CYS A 11 -5.63 -1.29 14.36
C CYS A 11 -4.94 -2.65 14.42
N GLY A 12 -4.00 -2.88 13.52
CA GLY A 12 -3.07 -4.00 13.56
C GLY A 12 -1.78 -3.65 14.31
N ASP A 13 -0.95 -4.66 14.56
CA ASP A 13 0.37 -4.52 15.15
C ASP A 13 1.43 -5.33 14.40
N GLU A 14 2.70 -4.95 14.52
CA GLU A 14 3.84 -5.73 14.05
C GLU A 14 4.41 -6.68 15.13
N GLY A 15 4.09 -6.42 16.38
CA GLY A 15 4.69 -7.12 17.55
C GLY A 15 4.05 -8.46 17.90
N GLY A 16 3.09 -8.98 17.14
CA GLY A 16 2.40 -10.23 17.43
C GLY A 16 1.31 -10.10 18.48
N GLN A 17 0.92 -8.88 18.85
CA GLN A 17 -0.16 -8.62 19.81
C GLN A 17 -1.55 -8.93 19.21
N GLY A 18 -1.72 -8.72 17.90
CA GLY A 18 -2.93 -9.01 17.16
C GLY A 18 -3.65 -7.78 16.65
N ILE A 19 -4.97 -7.88 16.50
CA ILE A 19 -5.82 -6.79 16.03
C ILE A 19 -6.61 -6.25 17.21
N PHE A 20 -6.75 -4.93 17.29
CA PHE A 20 -7.51 -4.24 18.33
C PHE A 20 -8.65 -3.45 17.71
N ARG A 21 -9.80 -3.46 18.39
CA ARG A 21 -10.96 -2.63 18.09
C ARG A 21 -11.03 -1.51 19.12
N ILE A 22 -11.18 -0.28 18.66
CA ILE A 22 -11.23 0.91 19.48
C ILE A 22 -12.58 1.61 19.25
N THR A 23 -13.35 1.72 20.30
CA THR A 23 -14.59 2.50 20.31
C THR A 23 -14.31 3.85 20.93
N LEU A 24 -14.39 4.91 20.13
CA LEU A 24 -14.22 6.28 20.62
C LEU A 24 -15.46 6.71 21.40
N SER A 25 -15.25 7.30 22.56
CA SER A 25 -16.30 7.87 23.41
C SER A 25 -15.89 9.28 23.84
N SER A 26 -16.83 10.02 24.45
CA SER A 26 -16.57 11.37 24.98
C SER A 26 -15.70 11.36 26.25
N GLU A 27 -15.53 10.22 26.88
CA GLU A 27 -14.72 10.07 28.11
C GLU A 27 -13.39 9.41 27.78
N GLU A 28 -13.34 8.08 27.83
CA GLU A 28 -12.15 7.31 27.50
C GLU A 28 -12.46 6.29 26.38
N PRO A 29 -11.54 6.06 25.42
CA PRO A 29 -11.73 5.06 24.40
C PRO A 29 -11.76 3.65 25.03
N VAL A 30 -12.69 2.82 24.58
CA VAL A 30 -12.71 1.40 24.92
C VAL A 30 -11.86 0.64 23.91
N ILE A 31 -10.83 -0.05 24.40
CA ILE A 31 -9.90 -0.83 23.57
C ILE A 31 -10.12 -2.31 23.85
N GLU A 32 -10.45 -3.07 22.83
CA GLU A 32 -10.73 -4.50 22.90
C GLU A 32 -9.82 -5.25 21.93
N LYS A 33 -9.30 -6.37 22.37
CA LYS A 33 -8.57 -7.27 21.46
C LYS A 33 -9.58 -8.12 20.68
N VAL A 34 -9.45 -8.15 19.36
CA VAL A 34 -10.23 -9.05 18.50
C VAL A 34 -9.78 -10.50 18.77
N PRO A 35 -10.69 -11.42 19.16
CA PRO A 35 -10.31 -12.76 19.67
C PRO A 35 -10.00 -13.76 18.55
N VAL A 36 -9.18 -13.34 17.59
CA VAL A 36 -8.75 -14.17 16.45
C VAL A 36 -7.23 -14.38 16.45
N PRO A 37 -6.73 -15.51 15.95
CA PRO A 37 -5.29 -15.78 15.88
C PRO A 37 -4.64 -15.10 14.67
N VAL A 38 -4.87 -13.79 14.47
CA VAL A 38 -4.30 -12.99 13.40
C VAL A 38 -3.44 -11.89 13.99
N SER A 39 -2.18 -11.81 13.55
CA SER A 39 -1.21 -10.79 13.95
C SER A 39 -0.33 -10.39 12.77
N GLY A 40 0.41 -9.29 12.89
CA GLY A 40 1.22 -8.75 11.80
C GLY A 40 0.36 -8.18 10.66
N ALA A 41 -0.84 -7.70 10.97
CA ALA A 41 -1.73 -7.06 10.02
C ALA A 41 -1.24 -5.63 9.75
N GLN A 42 -0.57 -5.44 8.62
CA GLN A 42 -0.12 -4.12 8.17
C GLN A 42 -1.23 -3.37 7.44
N GLY A 43 -2.06 -4.05 6.66
CA GLY A 43 -3.23 -3.47 6.01
C GLY A 43 -4.53 -4.01 6.58
N LEU A 44 -5.45 -3.12 6.94
CA LEU A 44 -6.80 -3.46 7.39
C LEU A 44 -7.83 -2.72 6.54
N LEU A 45 -8.91 -3.40 6.20
CA LEU A 45 -10.04 -2.83 5.46
C LEU A 45 -11.35 -3.38 6.01
N TRP A 46 -12.29 -2.49 6.31
CA TRP A 46 -13.67 -2.87 6.56
C TRP A 46 -14.50 -2.77 5.27
N ALA A 47 -14.97 -3.90 4.78
CA ALA A 47 -15.83 -3.99 3.60
C ALA A 47 -16.66 -5.27 3.65
N PHE A 48 -17.82 -5.31 2.99
CA PHE A 48 -18.69 -6.49 2.90
C PHE A 48 -19.02 -7.10 4.27
N ASP A 49 -19.33 -6.27 5.25
CA ASP A 49 -19.57 -6.63 6.66
C ASP A 49 -18.50 -7.54 7.26
N SER A 50 -17.25 -7.28 6.90
CA SER A 50 -16.10 -8.08 7.29
C SER A 50 -14.87 -7.21 7.47
N LEU A 51 -13.96 -7.64 8.31
CA LEU A 51 -12.61 -7.06 8.39
C LEU A 51 -11.66 -7.90 7.54
N TYR A 52 -11.07 -7.27 6.53
CA TYR A 52 -9.98 -7.86 5.76
C TYR A 52 -8.64 -7.46 6.37
N ALA A 53 -7.72 -8.42 6.45
CA ALA A 53 -6.38 -8.21 6.98
C ALA A 53 -5.33 -8.70 5.98
N CYS A 54 -4.47 -7.80 5.52
CA CYS A 54 -3.25 -8.13 4.81
C CYS A 54 -2.13 -8.25 5.83
N THR A 55 -1.59 -9.46 6.01
CA THR A 55 -0.59 -9.76 7.05
C THR A 55 0.79 -9.94 6.45
N ASN A 56 1.80 -9.47 7.18
CA ASN A 56 3.21 -9.59 6.85
C ASN A 56 3.94 -10.38 7.95
N GLY A 57 4.13 -11.67 7.72
CA GLY A 57 4.54 -12.58 8.78
C GLY A 57 3.44 -12.81 9.82
N GLY A 58 3.82 -12.89 11.11
CA GLY A 58 2.85 -13.09 12.18
C GLY A 58 2.12 -14.43 12.12
N LYS A 59 0.93 -14.49 12.69
CA LYS A 59 0.02 -15.64 12.60
C LYS A 59 -1.19 -15.26 11.75
N PRO A 60 -1.69 -16.16 10.92
CA PRO A 60 -1.19 -17.48 10.54
C PRO A 60 -0.17 -17.47 9.39
N GLY A 61 0.51 -16.35 9.14
CA GLY A 61 1.52 -16.14 8.10
C GLY A 61 1.15 -15.01 7.15
N SER A 62 2.05 -14.69 6.20
CA SER A 62 1.79 -13.66 5.18
C SER A 62 0.63 -14.06 4.28
N GLY A 63 -0.35 -13.17 4.11
CA GLY A 63 -1.54 -13.46 3.31
C GLY A 63 -2.64 -12.42 3.43
N LEU A 64 -3.72 -12.67 2.71
CA LEU A 64 -5.00 -11.99 2.85
C LEU A 64 -5.97 -12.88 3.60
N TYR A 65 -6.59 -12.31 4.62
CA TYR A 65 -7.57 -12.98 5.49
C TYR A 65 -8.85 -12.17 5.57
N ARG A 66 -9.99 -12.86 5.67
CA ARG A 66 -11.29 -12.27 5.96
C ARG A 66 -11.72 -12.70 7.35
N ILE A 67 -12.10 -11.73 8.18
CA ILE A 67 -12.50 -11.95 9.57
C ILE A 67 -13.95 -11.51 9.70
N THR A 68 -14.82 -12.38 10.20
CA THR A 68 -16.25 -12.17 10.30
C THR A 68 -16.75 -12.47 11.70
N ASP A 69 -17.88 -11.91 12.04
CA ASP A 69 -18.74 -12.31 13.13
C ASP A 69 -19.57 -13.52 12.66
N SER A 70 -19.45 -14.68 13.31
CA SER A 70 -20.06 -15.92 12.83
C SER A 70 -21.48 -16.16 13.32
N ASP A 71 -21.91 -15.52 14.39
CA ASP A 71 -23.21 -15.72 15.04
C ASP A 71 -24.04 -14.45 15.27
N GLY A 72 -23.47 -13.28 14.95
CA GLY A 72 -24.17 -11.98 15.00
C GLY A 72 -24.14 -11.32 16.39
N ASP A 73 -23.19 -11.70 17.23
CA ASP A 73 -23.02 -11.13 18.58
C ASP A 73 -22.12 -9.87 18.63
N ASP A 74 -21.69 -9.38 17.46
CA ASP A 74 -20.78 -8.24 17.28
C ASP A 74 -19.32 -8.53 17.65
N VAL A 75 -18.94 -9.79 17.78
CA VAL A 75 -17.56 -10.24 17.97
C VAL A 75 -17.03 -10.87 16.69
N LEU A 76 -15.92 -10.35 16.19
CA LEU A 76 -15.23 -10.95 15.05
C LEU A 76 -14.46 -12.19 15.55
N ASP A 77 -14.94 -13.37 15.25
CA ASP A 77 -14.46 -14.65 15.80
C ASP A 77 -14.00 -15.68 14.75
N LYS A 78 -14.39 -15.50 13.49
CA LYS A 78 -14.11 -16.45 12.42
C LYS A 78 -13.12 -15.89 11.43
N VAL A 79 -12.06 -16.65 11.14
CA VAL A 79 -11.02 -16.30 10.15
C VAL A 79 -11.14 -17.22 8.94
N GLN A 80 -11.17 -16.64 7.77
CA GLN A 80 -11.07 -17.32 6.50
C GLN A 80 -9.75 -17.00 5.81
N ASP A 81 -8.97 -18.04 5.46
CA ASP A 81 -7.83 -17.91 4.58
C ASP A 81 -8.30 -17.62 3.16
N MET A 82 -7.94 -16.48 2.63
CA MET A 82 -8.30 -16.11 1.26
C MET A 82 -7.14 -16.40 0.30
N ARG A 83 -5.95 -15.92 0.63
CA ARG A 83 -4.74 -16.18 -0.17
C ARG A 83 -3.49 -16.07 0.68
N LYS A 84 -2.59 -17.03 0.54
CA LYS A 84 -1.26 -17.02 1.16
C LYS A 84 -0.26 -16.34 0.22
N PHE A 85 0.68 -15.57 0.81
CA PHE A 85 1.76 -14.93 0.07
C PHE A 85 3.11 -15.51 0.47
N LYS A 86 3.98 -15.66 -0.52
CA LYS A 86 5.38 -16.04 -0.28
C LYS A 86 6.22 -14.78 -0.21
N GLY A 87 6.43 -14.29 1.00
CA GLY A 87 7.16 -13.06 1.26
C GLY A 87 7.01 -12.63 2.71
N GLY A 88 7.71 -11.58 3.08
CA GLY A 88 7.69 -11.04 4.44
C GLY A 88 8.80 -10.03 4.68
N GLY A 89 8.89 -9.53 5.91
CA GLY A 89 9.85 -8.52 6.31
C GLY A 89 9.50 -7.12 5.81
N GLU A 90 10.46 -6.23 5.79
CA GLU A 90 10.28 -4.80 5.50
C GLU A 90 9.54 -4.52 4.18
N HIS A 91 9.76 -5.35 3.15
CA HIS A 91 9.11 -5.22 1.85
C HIS A 91 8.12 -6.38 1.57
N GLY A 92 7.43 -6.81 2.60
CA GLY A 92 6.43 -7.86 2.55
C GLY A 92 5.10 -7.44 1.91
N PRO A 93 4.02 -8.20 2.16
CA PRO A 93 2.66 -7.77 1.85
C PRO A 93 2.25 -6.64 2.80
N HIS A 94 1.60 -5.60 2.30
CA HIS A 94 1.31 -4.40 3.07
C HIS A 94 -0.17 -4.09 3.21
N ALA A 95 -0.86 -3.74 2.13
CA ALA A 95 -2.19 -3.19 2.23
C ALA A 95 -3.25 -3.97 1.46
N VAL A 96 -4.49 -3.75 1.86
CA VAL A 96 -5.70 -4.12 1.13
C VAL A 96 -6.64 -2.93 1.08
N SER A 97 -7.15 -2.59 -0.12
CA SER A 97 -8.02 -1.44 -0.34
C SER A 97 -9.23 -1.82 -1.19
N LEU A 98 -10.35 -1.13 -1.00
CA LEU A 98 -11.58 -1.34 -1.77
C LEU A 98 -11.51 -0.57 -3.08
N SER A 99 -11.96 -1.18 -4.18
CA SER A 99 -12.12 -0.46 -5.45
C SER A 99 -13.18 0.65 -5.35
N PRO A 100 -13.08 1.72 -6.17
CA PRO A 100 -14.06 2.82 -6.15
C PRO A 100 -15.49 2.38 -6.44
N ASP A 101 -15.68 1.33 -7.23
CA ASP A 101 -16.99 0.76 -7.54
C ASP A 101 -17.53 -0.17 -6.44
N GLY A 102 -16.77 -0.38 -5.37
CA GLY A 102 -17.13 -1.21 -4.22
C GLY A 102 -17.22 -2.71 -4.49
N LYS A 103 -16.64 -3.22 -5.59
CA LYS A 103 -16.83 -4.62 -6.00
C LYS A 103 -15.59 -5.50 -5.86
N HIS A 104 -14.41 -4.91 -5.77
CA HIS A 104 -13.15 -5.63 -5.77
C HIS A 104 -12.24 -5.15 -4.64
N LEU A 105 -11.28 -5.99 -4.32
CA LEU A 105 -10.18 -5.66 -3.42
C LEU A 105 -8.89 -5.52 -4.22
N TYR A 106 -8.08 -4.52 -3.89
CA TYR A 106 -6.71 -4.40 -4.33
C TYR A 106 -5.76 -4.79 -3.20
N ILE A 107 -4.73 -5.54 -3.54
CA ILE A 107 -3.73 -6.06 -2.61
C ILE A 107 -2.36 -5.60 -3.06
N ILE A 108 -1.51 -5.26 -2.11
CA ILE A 108 -0.20 -4.69 -2.36
C ILE A 108 0.88 -5.56 -1.73
N GLY A 109 1.91 -5.85 -2.51
CA GLY A 109 3.11 -6.52 -2.04
C GLY A 109 4.37 -5.78 -2.47
N GLY A 110 5.27 -5.51 -1.53
CA GLY A 110 6.61 -5.00 -1.81
C GLY A 110 7.49 -6.04 -2.51
N ASN A 111 8.69 -5.64 -2.93
CA ASN A 111 9.56 -6.47 -3.77
C ASN A 111 10.11 -7.75 -3.08
N HIS A 112 9.92 -7.91 -1.76
CA HIS A 112 10.20 -9.17 -1.06
C HIS A 112 8.99 -10.12 -1.02
N THR A 113 7.91 -9.79 -1.74
CA THR A 113 6.73 -10.63 -1.87
C THR A 113 6.65 -11.16 -3.30
N ALA A 114 6.85 -12.46 -3.47
CA ALA A 114 6.72 -13.08 -4.77
C ALA A 114 5.30 -12.87 -5.33
N VAL A 115 5.20 -12.54 -6.62
CA VAL A 115 3.90 -12.46 -7.28
C VAL A 115 3.26 -13.84 -7.22
N PRO A 116 2.07 -14.00 -6.62
CA PRO A 116 1.32 -15.26 -6.71
C PRO A 116 0.99 -15.57 -8.18
N GLU A 117 0.85 -16.85 -8.51
CA GLU A 117 0.40 -17.22 -9.86
C GLU A 117 -0.96 -16.58 -10.15
N PRO A 118 -1.05 -15.66 -11.12
CA PRO A 118 -2.30 -14.98 -11.41
C PRO A 118 -3.17 -15.79 -12.36
N GLU A 119 -4.50 -15.78 -12.15
CA GLU A 119 -5.45 -16.31 -13.11
C GLU A 119 -5.52 -15.44 -14.38
N SER A 120 -5.19 -14.16 -14.23
CA SER A 120 -5.06 -13.22 -15.35
C SER A 120 -4.09 -12.10 -15.00
N SER A 121 -3.56 -11.42 -16.02
CA SER A 121 -2.61 -10.33 -15.86
C SER A 121 -2.84 -9.24 -16.89
N ALA A 122 -2.80 -7.99 -16.45
CA ALA A 122 -2.74 -6.83 -17.34
C ALA A 122 -1.33 -6.62 -17.92
N LEU A 123 -0.31 -7.19 -17.27
CA LEU A 123 1.09 -7.11 -17.68
C LEU A 123 1.51 -8.36 -18.45
N LYS A 124 2.44 -8.20 -19.39
CA LYS A 124 3.17 -9.32 -19.95
C LYS A 124 4.13 -9.88 -18.92
N MET A 125 3.95 -11.13 -18.51
CA MET A 125 4.77 -11.82 -17.50
C MET A 125 6.12 -12.29 -18.07
N ASN A 126 6.71 -11.57 -19.00
CA ASN A 126 8.04 -11.86 -19.54
C ASN A 126 9.05 -10.84 -19.01
N TYR A 127 9.60 -11.14 -17.86
CA TYR A 127 10.63 -10.33 -17.22
C TYR A 127 12.04 -10.92 -17.48
N ALA A 128 12.31 -11.30 -18.74
CA ALA A 128 13.70 -11.53 -19.14
C ALA A 128 14.48 -10.26 -18.83
N GLU A 129 15.59 -10.38 -18.12
CA GLU A 129 16.39 -9.23 -17.73
C GLU A 129 16.90 -8.51 -18.98
N ASP A 130 16.28 -7.39 -19.30
CA ASP A 130 16.42 -6.61 -20.53
C ASP A 130 17.56 -5.57 -20.48
N GLN A 131 18.62 -5.86 -19.75
CA GLN A 131 19.74 -4.95 -19.61
C GLN A 131 20.85 -5.18 -20.62
N LEU A 132 21.26 -4.08 -21.28
CA LEU A 132 22.41 -4.07 -22.18
C LEU A 132 23.74 -4.18 -21.43
N LEU A 133 23.82 -3.69 -20.21
CA LEU A 133 25.02 -3.70 -19.38
C LEU A 133 24.77 -4.48 -18.10
N PRO A 134 25.80 -5.16 -17.56
CA PRO A 134 25.69 -5.84 -16.27
C PRO A 134 25.25 -4.88 -15.16
N ARG A 135 24.32 -5.31 -14.32
CA ARG A 135 23.93 -4.56 -13.14
C ARG A 135 24.96 -4.72 -12.04
N MET A 136 25.36 -3.62 -11.44
CA MET A 136 26.09 -3.66 -10.18
C MET A 136 25.09 -4.01 -9.07
N PRO A 137 25.43 -4.96 -8.16
CA PRO A 137 24.57 -5.27 -7.02
C PRO A 137 24.34 -4.05 -6.12
N ASP A 138 23.22 -4.02 -5.41
CA ASP A 138 22.99 -3.03 -4.36
C ASP A 138 24.11 -3.08 -3.32
N ALA A 139 24.54 -1.92 -2.82
CA ALA A 139 25.76 -1.74 -2.03
C ALA A 139 25.85 -2.66 -0.79
N ARG A 140 24.73 -2.96 -0.14
CA ARG A 140 24.66 -3.90 1.00
C ARG A 140 24.06 -5.26 0.64
N GLY A 141 23.88 -5.55 -0.64
CA GLY A 141 23.25 -6.77 -1.09
C GLY A 141 21.74 -6.83 -0.84
N HIS A 142 21.12 -5.71 -0.46
CA HIS A 142 19.68 -5.58 -0.33
C HIS A 142 19.02 -5.89 -1.68
N ALA A 143 18.00 -6.73 -1.67
CA ALA A 143 17.30 -7.19 -2.87
C ALA A 143 18.19 -7.85 -3.97
N ARG A 144 19.43 -8.27 -3.64
CA ARG A 144 20.38 -8.85 -4.62
C ARG A 144 19.81 -10.02 -5.42
N ASN A 145 18.97 -10.84 -4.80
CA ASN A 145 18.38 -12.05 -5.39
C ASN A 145 16.91 -11.86 -5.78
N ILE A 146 16.39 -10.65 -5.66
CA ILE A 146 15.01 -10.35 -6.06
C ILE A 146 15.01 -10.05 -7.55
N LYS A 147 14.21 -10.78 -8.28
CA LYS A 147 14.03 -10.58 -9.74
C LYS A 147 12.84 -9.69 -10.03
N ALA A 148 12.81 -9.14 -11.24
CA ALA A 148 11.61 -8.49 -11.75
C ALA A 148 10.38 -9.41 -11.63
N PRO A 149 9.19 -8.86 -11.40
CA PRO A 149 8.86 -7.44 -11.49
C PRO A 149 9.11 -6.63 -10.21
N GLY A 150 9.56 -7.22 -9.11
CA GLY A 150 9.65 -6.54 -7.82
C GLY A 150 8.30 -6.45 -7.14
N GLY A 151 7.96 -5.26 -6.57
CA GLY A 151 6.67 -5.01 -5.94
C GLY A 151 5.52 -5.00 -6.95
N TRP A 152 4.33 -5.32 -6.48
CA TRP A 152 3.16 -5.51 -7.32
C TRP A 152 1.87 -5.07 -6.65
N ILE A 153 0.86 -4.80 -7.48
CA ILE A 153 -0.53 -4.57 -7.08
C ILE A 153 -1.41 -5.57 -7.85
N ALA A 154 -2.29 -6.25 -7.14
CA ALA A 154 -3.24 -7.18 -7.72
C ALA A 154 -4.67 -6.88 -7.29
N ARG A 155 -5.63 -7.27 -8.13
CA ARG A 155 -7.05 -7.16 -7.86
C ARG A 155 -7.65 -8.54 -7.64
N THR A 156 -8.55 -8.67 -6.66
CA THR A 156 -9.30 -9.89 -6.37
C THR A 156 -10.78 -9.58 -6.12
N ASP A 157 -11.64 -10.58 -6.25
CA ASP A 157 -13.03 -10.50 -5.76
C ASP A 157 -13.08 -10.55 -4.22
N PRO A 158 -14.22 -10.19 -3.60
CA PRO A 158 -14.35 -10.16 -2.14
C PRO A 158 -14.17 -11.50 -1.44
N ASP A 159 -14.24 -12.61 -2.18
CA ASP A 159 -14.04 -13.97 -1.68
C ASP A 159 -12.61 -14.49 -1.91
N GLY A 160 -11.74 -13.72 -2.58
CA GLY A 160 -10.36 -14.09 -2.88
C GLY A 160 -10.19 -15.20 -3.92
N LYS A 161 -11.24 -15.48 -4.72
CA LYS A 161 -11.25 -16.57 -5.71
C LYS A 161 -10.51 -16.21 -7.00
N SER A 162 -10.52 -14.92 -7.37
CA SER A 162 -9.79 -14.42 -8.52
C SER A 162 -8.50 -13.71 -8.07
N PHE A 163 -7.50 -13.71 -8.92
CA PHE A 163 -6.29 -12.92 -8.72
C PHE A 163 -5.79 -12.39 -10.06
N HIS A 164 -5.97 -11.11 -10.25
CA HIS A 164 -5.58 -10.40 -11.46
C HIS A 164 -4.39 -9.49 -11.14
N LEU A 165 -3.23 -9.76 -11.74
CA LEU A 165 -2.09 -8.86 -11.61
C LEU A 165 -2.38 -7.56 -12.37
N TYR A 166 -2.47 -6.46 -11.62
CA TYR A 166 -2.91 -5.17 -12.12
C TYR A 166 -1.74 -4.28 -12.56
N SER A 167 -0.71 -4.18 -11.73
CA SER A 167 0.48 -3.35 -11.94
C SER A 167 1.70 -3.93 -11.21
N ALA A 168 2.91 -3.60 -11.66
CA ALA A 168 4.14 -4.04 -11.03
C ALA A 168 5.32 -3.08 -11.28
N GLY A 169 6.52 -3.48 -10.85
CA GLY A 169 7.71 -2.68 -11.04
C GLY A 169 7.99 -1.69 -9.92
N PHE A 170 7.42 -1.92 -8.75
CA PHE A 170 7.65 -1.12 -7.54
C PHE A 170 8.81 -1.68 -6.70
N ARG A 171 9.32 -0.85 -5.80
CA ARG A 171 10.24 -1.30 -4.76
C ARG A 171 9.49 -1.73 -3.51
N ASN A 172 8.85 -0.78 -2.83
CA ASN A 172 8.15 -1.00 -1.58
C ASN A 172 7.03 0.02 -1.39
N GLN A 173 6.09 0.02 -2.31
CA GLN A 173 4.85 0.75 -2.14
C GLN A 173 4.08 0.12 -0.96
N TYR A 174 3.69 0.95 -0.01
CA TYR A 174 3.08 0.46 1.22
C TYR A 174 1.55 0.44 1.14
N ASP A 175 0.96 1.44 0.50
CA ASP A 175 -0.49 1.61 0.43
C ASP A 175 -0.93 2.25 -0.88
N ILE A 176 -2.25 2.29 -1.12
CA ILE A 176 -2.87 2.96 -2.27
C ILE A 176 -4.08 3.77 -1.84
N ALA A 177 -4.36 4.81 -2.59
CA ALA A 177 -5.60 5.56 -2.50
C ALA A 177 -6.17 5.88 -3.89
N PHE A 178 -7.46 6.16 -3.92
CA PHE A 178 -8.15 6.60 -5.13
C PHE A 178 -8.52 8.07 -5.02
N ASN A 179 -8.28 8.83 -6.09
CA ASN A 179 -8.71 10.20 -6.18
C ASN A 179 -10.23 10.29 -6.49
N LYS A 180 -10.76 11.50 -6.62
CA LYS A 180 -12.18 11.75 -6.93
C LYS A 180 -12.64 11.19 -8.27
N ASP A 181 -11.72 10.98 -9.20
CA ASP A 181 -12.00 10.44 -10.53
C ASP A 181 -11.95 8.90 -10.55
N GLY A 182 -11.61 8.28 -9.41
CA GLY A 182 -11.47 6.83 -9.26
C GLY A 182 -10.11 6.30 -9.74
N GLU A 183 -9.14 7.17 -9.97
CA GLU A 183 -7.78 6.80 -10.39
C GLU A 183 -6.91 6.47 -9.17
N MET A 184 -6.07 5.45 -9.32
CA MET A 184 -5.25 4.91 -8.24
C MET A 184 -3.90 5.61 -8.15
N PHE A 185 -3.49 5.89 -6.90
CA PHE A 185 -2.16 6.43 -6.59
C PHE A 185 -1.50 5.67 -5.47
N THR A 186 -0.18 5.60 -5.52
CA THR A 186 0.65 5.00 -4.47
C THR A 186 1.90 5.82 -4.22
N TYR A 187 2.51 5.64 -3.05
CA TYR A 187 3.77 6.24 -2.65
C TYR A 187 4.82 5.16 -2.53
N ASP A 188 5.82 5.16 -3.43
CA ASP A 188 6.88 4.14 -3.48
C ASP A 188 8.18 4.66 -2.92
N SER A 189 8.99 3.75 -2.39
CA SER A 189 10.23 4.04 -1.70
C SER A 189 11.39 4.36 -2.65
N ASP A 190 12.36 5.10 -2.12
CA ASP A 190 13.63 5.36 -2.76
C ASP A 190 14.65 4.21 -2.55
N MET A 191 15.89 4.47 -2.95
CA MET A 191 17.04 3.61 -2.63
C MET A 191 18.08 4.42 -1.86
N GLU A 192 18.03 4.35 -0.55
CA GLU A 192 18.87 5.13 0.36
C GLU A 192 20.37 4.93 0.11
N TRP A 193 20.74 3.73 -0.31
CA TRP A 193 22.13 3.34 -0.62
C TRP A 193 22.67 3.98 -1.89
N ASP A 194 21.78 4.40 -2.77
CA ASP A 194 22.08 5.05 -4.03
C ASP A 194 22.07 6.58 -3.91
N ARG A 195 21.67 7.13 -2.77
CA ARG A 195 21.58 8.57 -2.53
C ARG A 195 22.91 9.27 -2.81
N GLY A 196 22.84 10.31 -3.61
CA GLY A 196 24.02 11.06 -4.05
C GLY A 196 24.77 10.42 -5.20
N THR A 197 24.29 9.35 -5.76
CA THR A 197 24.82 8.71 -6.96
C THR A 197 24.00 9.08 -8.21
N PRO A 198 24.55 8.91 -9.43
CA PRO A 198 23.85 9.27 -10.66
C PRO A 198 22.57 8.45 -10.92
N TRP A 199 22.41 7.32 -10.27
CA TRP A 199 21.25 6.42 -10.41
C TRP A 199 20.29 6.49 -9.25
N TYR A 200 20.47 7.40 -8.29
CA TYR A 200 19.52 7.61 -7.20
C TYR A 200 18.16 8.02 -7.75
N ARG A 201 17.13 7.42 -7.20
CA ARG A 201 15.74 7.79 -7.45
C ARG A 201 15.06 8.11 -6.13
N PRO A 202 14.37 9.26 -6.01
CA PRO A 202 13.68 9.66 -4.78
C PRO A 202 12.46 8.77 -4.50
N THR A 203 11.91 8.89 -3.29
CA THR A 203 10.54 8.43 -3.03
C THR A 203 9.58 9.22 -3.91
N ARG A 204 8.49 8.60 -4.37
CA ARG A 204 7.66 9.20 -5.40
C ARG A 204 6.21 8.75 -5.38
N ILE A 205 5.36 9.60 -5.88
CA ILE A 205 3.96 9.28 -6.13
C ILE A 205 3.80 8.77 -7.56
N TYR A 206 3.13 7.65 -7.70
CA TYR A 206 2.77 7.08 -9.00
C TYR A 206 1.27 7.14 -9.24
N HIS A 207 0.86 7.49 -10.45
CA HIS A 207 -0.45 7.21 -11.00
C HIS A 207 -0.45 5.77 -11.54
N VAL A 208 -1.21 4.90 -10.91
CA VAL A 208 -1.20 3.45 -11.19
C VAL A 208 -2.36 3.09 -12.10
N THR A 209 -2.06 2.74 -13.33
CA THR A 209 -3.05 2.28 -14.30
C THR A 209 -2.96 0.78 -14.53
N SER A 210 -4.02 0.18 -15.10
CA SER A 210 -4.01 -1.23 -15.46
C SER A 210 -2.93 -1.55 -16.48
N GLY A 211 -2.03 -2.47 -16.14
CA GLY A 211 -0.90 -2.84 -17.00
C GLY A 211 0.32 -1.93 -16.87
N SER A 212 0.31 -0.98 -15.95
CA SER A 212 1.48 -0.12 -15.71
C SER A 212 2.66 -0.89 -15.10
N GLU A 213 3.88 -0.52 -15.51
CA GLU A 213 5.15 -1.01 -15.00
C GLU A 213 6.04 0.17 -14.68
N PHE A 214 6.64 0.17 -13.47
CA PHE A 214 7.38 1.31 -12.95
C PHE A 214 8.91 1.09 -12.91
N GLY A 215 9.38 -0.04 -13.39
CA GLY A 215 10.79 -0.24 -13.72
C GLY A 215 11.70 -0.56 -12.56
N TRP A 216 11.18 -0.97 -11.39
CA TRP A 216 12.10 -1.44 -10.36
C TRP A 216 12.89 -2.66 -10.84
N ARG A 217 14.21 -2.62 -10.61
CA ARG A 217 15.13 -3.74 -10.88
C ARG A 217 16.16 -3.80 -9.77
N THR A 218 16.67 -5.00 -9.46
CA THR A 218 17.79 -5.14 -8.52
C THR A 218 19.07 -4.52 -9.06
N GLY A 219 19.88 -3.92 -8.21
CA GLY A 219 21.15 -3.29 -8.62
C GLY A 219 21.00 -1.94 -9.31
N THR A 220 21.99 -1.52 -10.08
CA THR A 220 21.99 -0.26 -10.84
C THR A 220 20.96 -0.25 -11.97
N GLY A 221 20.60 0.93 -12.45
CA GLY A 221 19.65 1.09 -13.57
C GLY A 221 18.21 0.84 -13.18
N LYS A 222 17.87 1.10 -11.89
CA LYS A 222 16.50 1.07 -11.40
C LYS A 222 15.67 2.18 -12.02
N PHE A 223 14.37 1.89 -12.25
CA PHE A 223 13.41 2.85 -12.76
C PHE A 223 13.90 3.60 -14.02
N PRO A 224 14.17 2.86 -15.10
CA PRO A 224 14.76 3.45 -16.32
C PRO A 224 13.70 4.23 -17.09
N GLU A 225 13.65 5.53 -16.90
CA GLU A 225 12.70 6.45 -17.57
C GLU A 225 12.82 6.49 -19.10
N TRP A 226 13.96 6.02 -19.62
CA TRP A 226 14.18 5.94 -21.08
C TRP A 226 13.57 4.70 -21.73
N TYR A 227 13.02 3.77 -20.95
CA TYR A 227 12.29 2.65 -21.51
C TYR A 227 10.82 3.04 -21.71
N PRO A 228 10.27 2.86 -22.92
CA PRO A 228 8.92 3.28 -23.24
C PRO A 228 7.83 2.53 -22.44
N ASP A 229 8.16 1.37 -21.91
CA ASP A 229 7.24 0.56 -21.10
C ASP A 229 7.23 0.94 -19.61
N VAL A 230 8.14 1.81 -19.19
CA VAL A 230 8.25 2.26 -17.80
C VAL A 230 7.58 3.62 -17.65
N LEU A 231 6.57 3.71 -16.80
CA LEU A 231 5.87 4.97 -16.56
C LEU A 231 6.66 5.87 -15.59
N PRO A 232 6.67 7.18 -15.85
CA PRO A 232 7.31 8.14 -14.94
C PRO A 232 6.47 8.34 -13.67
N PRO A 233 7.08 8.88 -12.60
CA PRO A 233 6.34 9.32 -11.43
C PRO A 233 5.46 10.53 -11.77
N THR A 234 4.33 10.64 -11.07
CA THR A 234 3.50 11.86 -11.07
C THR A 234 4.18 12.99 -10.31
N LEU A 235 4.92 12.64 -9.24
CA LEU A 235 5.64 13.58 -8.41
C LEU A 235 6.79 12.89 -7.66
N ASP A 236 7.98 13.47 -7.71
CA ASP A 236 9.10 13.10 -6.83
C ASP A 236 8.97 13.83 -5.48
N ILE A 237 9.04 13.08 -4.38
CA ILE A 237 8.97 13.63 -3.02
C ILE A 237 10.39 13.94 -2.49
N GLY A 238 11.31 13.02 -2.60
CA GLY A 238 12.67 13.15 -2.09
C GLY A 238 13.10 11.94 -1.26
N PRO A 239 14.12 12.07 -0.42
CA PRO A 239 14.46 11.03 0.54
C PRO A 239 13.32 10.87 1.55
N GLY A 240 13.03 9.62 1.96
CA GLY A 240 11.98 9.36 2.94
C GLY A 240 11.69 7.88 3.12
N CYS A 241 10.69 7.58 3.94
CA CYS A 241 10.16 6.25 4.14
C CYS A 241 8.63 6.26 3.96
N PRO A 242 8.15 5.93 2.77
CA PRO A 242 6.72 5.83 2.47
C PRO A 242 6.02 4.85 3.38
N THR A 243 4.88 5.27 3.93
CA THR A 243 3.97 4.42 4.68
C THR A 243 2.54 4.56 4.13
N GLY A 244 1.56 4.99 4.90
CA GLY A 244 0.18 5.07 4.45
C GLY A 244 -0.04 6.06 3.29
N VAL A 245 -1.06 5.77 2.51
CA VAL A 245 -1.60 6.68 1.50
C VAL A 245 -3.11 6.71 1.64
N MET A 246 -3.71 7.88 1.75
CA MET A 246 -5.16 7.99 1.88
C MET A 246 -5.74 9.08 0.99
N SER A 247 -7.00 8.92 0.62
CA SER A 247 -7.78 9.96 -0.06
C SER A 247 -8.36 10.94 0.96
N GLY A 248 -8.42 12.22 0.60
CA GLY A 248 -9.13 13.22 1.38
C GLY A 248 -10.65 13.18 1.23
N LEU A 249 -11.16 12.37 0.30
CA LEU A 249 -12.59 12.24 0.03
C LEU A 249 -13.36 11.75 1.26
N GLY A 250 -14.44 12.45 1.57
CA GLY A 250 -15.28 12.16 2.75
C GLY A 250 -14.84 12.85 4.03
N SER A 251 -13.68 13.52 4.05
CA SER A 251 -13.28 14.37 5.18
C SER A 251 -14.11 15.66 5.24
N LYS A 252 -14.08 16.34 6.39
CA LYS A 252 -14.65 17.68 6.59
C LYS A 252 -13.66 18.81 6.32
N PHE A 253 -12.50 18.50 5.77
CA PHE A 253 -11.54 19.52 5.36
C PHE A 253 -12.11 20.41 4.24
N PRO A 254 -11.57 21.61 4.04
CA PRO A 254 -11.88 22.43 2.86
C PRO A 254 -11.68 21.65 1.53
N ALA A 255 -12.43 22.01 0.50
CA ALA A 255 -12.48 21.27 -0.77
C ALA A 255 -11.08 20.96 -1.37
N LYS A 256 -10.14 21.91 -1.27
CA LYS A 256 -8.73 21.74 -1.67
C LYS A 256 -8.12 20.44 -1.06
N TYR A 257 -8.43 20.18 0.18
CA TYR A 257 -7.87 19.03 0.91
C TYR A 257 -8.72 17.77 0.78
N GLN A 258 -10.02 17.91 0.50
CA GLN A 258 -10.85 16.76 0.14
C GLN A 258 -10.43 16.14 -1.20
N ASP A 259 -10.01 16.96 -2.16
CA ASP A 259 -9.52 16.52 -3.46
C ASP A 259 -8.06 16.01 -3.45
N ALA A 260 -7.35 16.16 -2.33
CA ALA A 260 -5.96 15.74 -2.20
C ALA A 260 -5.82 14.24 -1.91
N ILE A 261 -4.67 13.68 -2.31
CA ILE A 261 -4.16 12.42 -1.77
C ILE A 261 -3.16 12.76 -0.66
N TYR A 262 -3.23 12.07 0.46
CA TYR A 262 -2.28 12.22 1.56
C TYR A 262 -1.25 11.11 1.52
N ALA A 263 0.03 11.47 1.54
CA ALA A 263 1.15 10.56 1.55
C ALA A 263 1.94 10.73 2.86
N PHE A 264 2.19 9.64 3.55
CA PHE A 264 2.78 9.64 4.88
C PHE A 264 4.25 9.25 4.81
N ASP A 265 5.10 10.08 5.41
CA ASP A 265 6.54 9.85 5.53
C ASP A 265 6.91 9.60 7.00
N TRP A 266 7.33 8.38 7.29
CA TRP A 266 7.73 7.96 8.62
C TRP A 266 9.05 8.58 9.06
N THR A 267 10.01 8.72 8.14
CA THR A 267 11.37 9.19 8.48
C THR A 267 11.40 10.64 8.95
N TYR A 268 10.70 11.50 8.24
CA TYR A 268 10.69 12.94 8.52
C TYR A 268 9.48 13.38 9.36
N GLY A 269 8.56 12.44 9.66
CA GLY A 269 7.37 12.76 10.43
C GLY A 269 6.48 13.77 9.70
N THR A 270 6.23 13.53 8.42
CA THR A 270 5.47 14.45 7.58
C THR A 270 4.31 13.74 6.89
N ILE A 271 3.15 14.37 6.90
CA ILE A 271 2.03 14.02 6.04
C ILE A 271 1.99 15.08 4.94
N TYR A 272 2.18 14.64 3.70
CA TYR A 272 2.04 15.49 2.53
C TYR A 272 0.61 15.47 2.01
N ALA A 273 0.01 16.64 1.73
CA ALA A 273 -1.15 16.75 0.86
C ALA A 273 -0.66 16.90 -0.58
N ILE A 274 -1.04 15.97 -1.43
CA ILE A 274 -0.67 15.93 -2.84
C ILE A 274 -1.84 16.45 -3.65
N HIS A 275 -1.65 17.64 -4.21
CA HIS A 275 -2.65 18.34 -5.04
C HIS A 275 -2.42 17.97 -6.50
N MET A 276 -3.41 17.34 -7.12
CA MET A 276 -3.31 16.81 -8.47
C MET A 276 -4.07 17.66 -9.47
N THR A 277 -3.48 17.83 -10.65
CA THR A 277 -4.11 18.45 -11.81
C THR A 277 -4.05 17.47 -12.97
N GLN A 278 -5.18 17.22 -13.62
CA GLN A 278 -5.22 16.33 -14.78
C GLN A 278 -4.31 16.88 -15.89
N ASP A 279 -3.46 16.04 -16.44
CA ASP A 279 -2.52 16.36 -17.52
C ASP A 279 -2.53 15.23 -18.56
N GLY A 280 -3.27 15.44 -19.64
CA GLY A 280 -3.51 14.43 -20.66
C GLY A 280 -4.21 13.19 -20.10
N ALA A 281 -3.57 12.03 -20.23
CA ALA A 281 -4.05 10.75 -19.71
C ALA A 281 -3.54 10.44 -18.28
N SER A 282 -2.87 11.36 -17.64
CA SER A 282 -2.31 11.24 -16.32
C SER A 282 -2.51 12.53 -15.52
N TYR A 283 -1.65 12.78 -14.55
CA TYR A 283 -1.71 13.94 -13.67
C TYR A 283 -0.32 14.55 -13.48
N SER A 284 -0.28 15.86 -13.34
CA SER A 284 0.79 16.58 -12.66
C SER A 284 0.40 16.79 -11.21
N ALA A 285 1.36 16.95 -10.31
CA ALA A 285 1.07 17.11 -8.90
C ALA A 285 2.05 18.05 -8.20
N GLU A 286 1.55 18.69 -7.13
CA GLU A 286 2.32 19.51 -6.21
C GLU A 286 2.13 18.97 -4.78
N LYS A 287 3.20 18.98 -3.97
CA LYS A 287 3.12 18.59 -2.56
C LYS A 287 3.04 19.80 -1.66
N GLU A 288 2.29 19.67 -0.59
CA GLU A 288 2.22 20.59 0.54
C GLU A 288 2.51 19.80 1.82
N GLU A 289 3.36 20.30 2.70
CA GLU A 289 3.52 19.75 4.05
C GLU A 289 2.27 20.08 4.87
N PHE A 290 1.36 19.13 4.97
CA PHE A 290 0.07 19.32 5.64
C PHE A 290 0.20 19.21 7.15
N VAL A 291 0.92 18.19 7.62
CA VAL A 291 1.29 18.02 9.03
C VAL A 291 2.74 17.61 9.11
N THR A 292 3.49 18.25 10.00
CA THR A 292 4.88 17.86 10.27
C THR A 292 5.17 17.97 11.77
N GLY A 293 6.02 17.10 12.29
CA GLY A 293 6.38 17.09 13.69
C GLY A 293 7.57 16.19 14.01
N VAL A 294 8.15 16.40 15.19
CA VAL A 294 9.27 15.60 15.71
C VAL A 294 9.06 15.37 17.22
N PRO A 295 8.88 14.13 17.67
CA PRO A 295 8.70 12.91 16.87
C PRO A 295 7.27 12.81 16.29
N LEU A 296 7.15 12.36 15.05
CA LEU A 296 5.85 12.07 14.43
C LEU A 296 6.03 10.90 13.44
N ASN A 297 6.13 9.68 13.94
CA ASN A 297 6.30 8.49 13.13
C ASN A 297 4.95 8.01 12.61
N VAL A 298 4.48 8.63 11.53
CA VAL A 298 3.18 8.31 10.90
C VAL A 298 3.28 7.04 10.07
N THR A 299 2.32 6.14 10.24
CA THR A 299 2.28 4.85 9.53
C THR A 299 1.05 4.70 8.67
N ASP A 300 -0.11 5.20 9.11
CA ASP A 300 -1.37 5.01 8.41
C ASP A 300 -2.39 6.05 8.89
N GLY A 301 -3.45 6.27 8.10
CA GLY A 301 -4.54 7.17 8.39
C GLY A 301 -5.87 6.68 7.81
N VAL A 302 -6.96 7.07 8.45
CA VAL A 302 -8.30 6.77 7.98
C VAL A 302 -9.25 7.90 8.36
N ILE A 303 -10.22 8.20 7.50
CA ILE A 303 -11.26 9.18 7.82
C ILE A 303 -12.29 8.51 8.75
N GLY A 304 -12.51 9.13 9.91
CA GLY A 304 -13.51 8.71 10.85
C GLY A 304 -14.95 8.94 10.33
N LYS A 305 -15.92 8.35 11.01
CA LYS A 305 -17.34 8.51 10.65
C LYS A 305 -17.84 9.95 10.73
N ASP A 306 -17.18 10.74 11.52
CA ASP A 306 -17.47 12.17 11.72
C ASP A 306 -16.73 13.10 10.73
N GLY A 307 -15.92 12.53 9.81
CA GLY A 307 -15.13 13.23 8.80
C GLY A 307 -13.84 13.76 9.37
#